data_d41bba44e13b3675aa3076004c1f5f0a
#
_entry.id   d41bba44e13b3675aa3076004c1f5f0a
#
_cell.length_a   1.000
_cell.length_b   1.000
_cell.length_c   1.000
_cell.angle_alpha   90.00
_cell.angle_beta   90.00
_cell.angle_gamma   90.00
#
_symmetry.space_group_name_H-M   'P 1'
#
loop_
_entity.id
_entity.type
_entity.pdbx_description
1 polymer ?
#
loop_
_entity_poly.entity_id
_entity_poly.type
_entity_poly.pdbx_seq_one_letter_code
_entity_poly.pdbx_strand_id
1 'polypeptide(L)'
;HEHFDEEKVQSQGARCMDCGTPYCHTGITLANMASGCPVNNLIPEFNDLVYQGKWQGAYERLMKTNNFPEFTGRVCPAPCEGSCVLGVIEPPVTIKDIECSIIDKAWNEGWVTPTPPKERTGKKIAVVGSGPAGLAAADQLNKAGHLVTIYERADRPGGLLMYGIPNMKLELSLIHISEPTRPNCI
;
A
#
# COMPACT_ATOMS: atom_id res chain seq x y z
N HIS A 1 -5.40 12.50 -10.79
CA HIS A 1 -6.35 11.60 -10.14
C HIS A 1 -7.15 12.45 -9.16
N GLU A 2 -8.44 12.61 -9.42
CA GLU A 2 -9.32 13.32 -8.49
C GLU A 2 -9.70 12.32 -7.39
N HIS A 3 -9.35 12.63 -6.15
CA HIS A 3 -9.76 11.85 -4.98
C HIS A 3 -11.17 12.23 -4.58
N PHE A 4 -11.89 11.27 -4.01
CA PHE A 4 -13.13 11.55 -3.33
C PHE A 4 -12.88 12.41 -2.07
N ASP A 5 -13.85 13.23 -1.72
CA ASP A 5 -13.85 13.89 -0.41
C ASP A 5 -14.01 12.86 0.73
N GLU A 6 -13.72 13.29 1.96
CA GLU A 6 -13.72 12.41 3.12
C GLU A 6 -15.09 11.74 3.36
N GLU A 7 -16.17 12.48 3.19
CA GLU A 7 -17.53 11.98 3.38
C GLU A 7 -17.85 10.86 2.37
N LYS A 8 -17.47 11.05 1.12
CA LYS A 8 -17.67 10.06 0.08
C LYS A 8 -16.79 8.82 0.29
N VAL A 9 -15.55 8.99 0.75
CA VAL A 9 -14.67 7.87 1.09
C VAL A 9 -15.25 7.06 2.25
N GLN A 10 -15.74 7.71 3.29
CA GLN A 10 -16.44 7.04 4.41
C GLN A 10 -17.70 6.31 3.93
N SER A 11 -18.48 6.94 3.06
CA SER A 11 -19.65 6.32 2.42
C SER A 11 -19.27 5.06 1.63
N GLN A 12 -18.12 5.05 0.93
CA GLN A 12 -17.63 3.85 0.26
C GLN A 12 -17.20 2.76 1.26
N GLY A 13 -16.56 3.13 2.36
CA GLY A 13 -16.24 2.20 3.46
C GLY A 13 -17.48 1.54 4.04
N ALA A 14 -18.57 2.30 4.24
CA ALA A 14 -19.86 1.82 4.73
C ALA A 14 -20.52 0.76 3.83
N ARG A 15 -20.22 0.76 2.53
CA ARG A 15 -20.75 -0.23 1.58
C ARG A 15 -20.08 -1.61 1.70
N CYS A 16 -18.99 -1.71 2.45
CA CYS A 16 -18.31 -2.98 2.69
C CYS A 16 -19.20 -3.91 3.52
N MET A 17 -19.48 -5.10 3.01
CA MET A 17 -20.37 -6.07 3.67
C MET A 17 -19.66 -6.94 4.72
N ASP A 18 -18.38 -6.71 4.97
CA ASP A 18 -17.54 -7.52 5.88
C ASP A 18 -17.75 -9.03 5.66
N CYS A 19 -17.52 -9.48 4.44
CA CYS A 19 -17.79 -10.87 4.04
C CYS A 19 -17.01 -11.86 4.89
N GLY A 20 -17.65 -12.93 5.35
CA GLY A 20 -16.99 -14.02 6.09
C GLY A 20 -15.86 -14.70 5.30
N THR A 21 -15.98 -14.71 3.96
CA THR A 21 -14.89 -15.05 3.04
C THR A 21 -14.64 -13.85 2.14
N PRO A 22 -13.72 -12.92 2.51
CA PRO A 22 -13.48 -11.71 1.75
C PRO A 22 -12.60 -12.00 0.52
N TYR A 23 -13.20 -12.29 -0.63
CA TYR A 23 -12.46 -12.54 -1.88
C TYR A 23 -11.56 -11.37 -2.29
N CYS A 24 -11.90 -10.14 -1.92
CA CYS A 24 -11.05 -8.98 -2.13
C CYS A 24 -9.70 -9.06 -1.40
N HIS A 25 -9.68 -9.75 -0.26
CA HIS A 25 -8.50 -9.94 0.60
C HIS A 25 -7.63 -11.13 0.15
N THR A 26 -8.22 -12.16 -0.47
CA THR A 26 -7.51 -13.40 -0.81
C THR A 26 -6.80 -13.27 -2.15
N GLY A 27 -5.48 -13.14 -2.15
CA GLY A 27 -4.66 -13.06 -3.35
C GLY A 27 -4.49 -14.41 -4.06
N ILE A 28 -5.53 -14.91 -4.69
CA ILE A 28 -5.49 -16.18 -5.45
C ILE A 28 -5.58 -15.94 -6.95
N THR A 29 -5.11 -16.90 -7.73
CA THR A 29 -5.25 -16.88 -9.19
C THR A 29 -6.43 -17.77 -9.57
N LEU A 30 -7.44 -17.18 -10.23
CA LEU A 30 -8.58 -17.88 -10.80
C LEU A 30 -8.51 -17.80 -12.32
N ALA A 31 -8.52 -18.95 -12.99
CA ALA A 31 -8.45 -19.02 -14.45
C ALA A 31 -7.30 -18.16 -15.07
N ASN A 32 -6.12 -18.17 -14.45
CA ASN A 32 -4.95 -17.37 -14.79
C ASN A 32 -5.12 -15.84 -14.63
N MET A 33 -6.17 -15.38 -13.96
CA MET A 33 -6.38 -13.97 -13.61
C MET A 33 -6.15 -13.75 -12.13
N ALA A 34 -5.49 -12.64 -11.78
CA ALA A 34 -5.34 -12.24 -10.39
C ALA A 34 -6.71 -11.89 -9.80
N SER A 35 -7.06 -12.48 -8.66
CA SER A 35 -8.28 -12.24 -7.93
C SER A 35 -7.94 -11.85 -6.49
N GLY A 36 -8.53 -10.77 -6.00
CA GLY A 36 -8.22 -10.24 -4.68
C GLY A 36 -6.86 -9.57 -4.59
N CYS A 37 -6.48 -9.17 -3.38
CA CYS A 37 -5.22 -8.48 -3.12
C CYS A 37 -4.05 -9.48 -3.00
N PRO A 38 -3.02 -9.41 -3.85
CA PRO A 38 -1.90 -10.37 -3.80
C PRO A 38 -1.01 -10.22 -2.56
N VAL A 39 -1.10 -9.10 -1.84
CA VAL A 39 -0.40 -8.91 -0.56
C VAL A 39 -1.32 -9.13 0.64
N ASN A 40 -2.54 -9.61 0.39
CA ASN A 40 -3.55 -9.96 1.39
C ASN A 40 -3.87 -8.78 2.33
N ASN A 41 -4.09 -7.59 1.78
CA ASN A 41 -4.51 -6.43 2.56
C ASN A 41 -5.78 -6.72 3.35
N LEU A 42 -5.81 -6.26 4.58
CA LEU A 42 -6.93 -6.44 5.52
C LEU A 42 -8.10 -5.50 5.18
N ILE A 43 -8.64 -5.68 3.97
CA ILE A 43 -9.55 -4.74 3.32
C ILE A 43 -10.84 -4.48 4.12
N PRO A 44 -11.59 -5.49 4.58
CA PRO A 44 -12.80 -5.24 5.37
C PRO A 44 -12.52 -4.42 6.61
N GLU A 45 -11.41 -4.70 7.29
CA GLU A 45 -11.06 -4.06 8.54
C GLU A 45 -10.73 -2.57 8.36
N PHE A 46 -9.92 -2.21 7.36
CA PHE A 46 -9.65 -0.79 7.15
C PHE A 46 -10.84 -0.04 6.54
N ASN A 47 -11.71 -0.69 5.76
CA ASN A 47 -12.96 -0.10 5.28
C ASN A 47 -13.89 0.27 6.44
N ASP A 48 -14.05 -0.64 7.42
CA ASP A 48 -14.87 -0.40 8.61
C ASP A 48 -14.28 0.74 9.47
N LEU A 49 -12.96 0.76 9.66
CA LEU A 49 -12.28 1.83 10.40
C LEU A 49 -12.45 3.20 9.73
N VAL A 50 -12.38 3.27 8.40
CA VAL A 50 -12.63 4.50 7.64
C VAL A 50 -14.08 4.94 7.78
N TYR A 51 -15.04 4.01 7.65
CA TYR A 51 -16.44 4.30 7.87
C TYR A 51 -16.70 4.90 9.25
N GLN A 52 -16.05 4.36 10.29
CA GLN A 52 -16.16 4.85 11.67
C GLN A 52 -15.37 6.15 11.92
N GLY A 53 -14.68 6.71 10.93
CA GLY A 53 -13.81 7.90 11.09
C GLY A 53 -12.51 7.63 11.85
N LYS A 54 -12.15 6.38 12.09
CA LYS A 54 -10.95 5.96 12.82
C LYS A 54 -9.74 5.85 11.87
N TRP A 55 -9.38 6.95 11.24
CA TRP A 55 -8.38 7.01 10.18
C TRP A 55 -6.98 6.51 10.58
N GLN A 56 -6.52 6.86 11.79
CA GLN A 56 -5.21 6.39 12.27
C GLN A 56 -5.21 4.86 12.42
N GLY A 57 -6.29 4.28 12.96
CA GLY A 57 -6.43 2.83 13.05
C GLY A 57 -6.48 2.17 11.67
N ALA A 58 -7.13 2.80 10.68
CA ALA A 58 -7.14 2.33 9.30
C ALA A 58 -5.73 2.35 8.69
N TYR A 59 -4.96 3.41 8.92
CA TYR A 59 -3.55 3.50 8.51
C TYR A 59 -2.71 2.38 9.15
N GLU A 60 -2.80 2.20 10.46
CA GLU A 60 -2.06 1.15 11.16
C GLU A 60 -2.42 -0.25 10.63
N ARG A 61 -3.68 -0.46 10.26
CA ARG A 61 -4.15 -1.71 9.71
C ARG A 61 -3.64 -1.95 8.29
N LEU A 62 -3.66 -0.93 7.44
CA LEU A 62 -3.15 -0.97 6.08
C LEU A 62 -1.64 -1.26 6.05
N MET A 63 -0.87 -0.60 6.92
CA MET A 63 0.59 -0.74 7.00
C MET A 63 1.06 -2.13 7.48
N LYS A 64 0.18 -2.99 7.97
CA LYS A 64 0.56 -4.37 8.34
C LYS A 64 0.92 -5.23 7.15
N THR A 65 0.28 -5.00 6.02
CA THR A 65 0.42 -5.83 4.82
C THR A 65 0.97 -5.07 3.61
N ASN A 66 0.77 -3.75 3.56
CA ASN A 66 1.21 -2.91 2.46
C ASN A 66 2.34 -1.97 2.90
N ASN A 67 3.51 -2.09 2.28
CA ASN A 67 4.66 -1.24 2.60
C ASN A 67 4.57 0.17 1.98
N PHE A 68 3.88 0.31 0.84
CA PHE A 68 3.86 1.54 0.04
C PHE A 68 2.45 1.85 -0.49
N PRO A 69 1.48 2.15 0.40
CA PRO A 69 0.11 2.45 -0.03
C PRO A 69 0.03 3.70 -0.93
N GLU A 70 0.97 4.63 -0.79
CA GLU A 70 1.08 5.82 -1.62
C GLU A 70 1.31 5.50 -3.11
N PHE A 71 1.98 4.39 -3.40
CA PHE A 71 2.17 3.93 -4.77
C PHE A 71 1.03 3.01 -5.21
N THR A 72 0.69 2.01 -4.41
CA THR A 72 -0.37 1.06 -4.77
C THR A 72 -1.73 1.74 -4.89
N GLY A 73 -2.06 2.67 -4.03
CA GLY A 73 -3.30 3.45 -4.11
C GLY A 73 -3.46 4.25 -5.42
N ARG A 74 -2.36 4.50 -6.14
CA ARG A 74 -2.36 5.24 -7.41
C ARG A 74 -2.21 4.34 -8.64
N VAL A 75 -1.33 3.34 -8.60
CA VAL A 75 -0.95 2.59 -9.81
C VAL A 75 -1.46 1.15 -9.84
N CYS A 76 -1.93 0.60 -8.73
CA CYS A 76 -2.44 -0.76 -8.67
C CYS A 76 -3.67 -0.91 -9.59
N PRO A 77 -3.78 -2.00 -10.37
CA PRO A 77 -4.96 -2.29 -11.18
C PRO A 77 -6.19 -2.70 -10.34
N ALA A 78 -6.04 -2.82 -9.03
CA ALA A 78 -7.08 -3.12 -8.04
C ALA A 78 -7.89 -4.41 -8.34
N PRO A 79 -7.24 -5.57 -8.46
CA PRO A 79 -7.97 -6.84 -8.66
C PRO A 79 -8.89 -7.16 -7.47
N CYS A 80 -8.66 -6.54 -6.32
CA CYS A 80 -9.53 -6.62 -5.15
C CYS A 80 -10.94 -6.03 -5.41
N GLU A 81 -11.04 -4.94 -6.17
CA GLU A 81 -12.33 -4.36 -6.55
C GLU A 81 -13.10 -5.29 -7.48
N GLY A 82 -12.42 -5.90 -8.47
CA GLY A 82 -13.02 -6.91 -9.33
C GLY A 82 -13.48 -8.18 -8.61
N SER A 83 -12.93 -8.44 -7.42
CA SER A 83 -13.28 -9.58 -6.58
C SER A 83 -14.26 -9.23 -5.45
N CYS A 84 -14.67 -7.98 -5.35
CA CYS A 84 -15.64 -7.53 -4.35
C CYS A 84 -17.01 -8.15 -4.65
N VAL A 85 -17.57 -8.88 -3.68
CA VAL A 85 -18.86 -9.57 -3.81
C VAL A 85 -19.99 -8.58 -4.11
N LEU A 86 -19.90 -7.36 -3.60
CA LEU A 86 -20.86 -6.30 -3.90
C LEU A 86 -20.94 -6.03 -5.42
N GLY A 87 -19.85 -6.23 -6.15
CA GLY A 87 -19.78 -6.07 -7.60
C GLY A 87 -20.72 -6.97 -8.41
N VAL A 88 -21.35 -7.96 -7.78
CA VAL A 88 -22.36 -8.84 -8.39
C VAL A 88 -23.70 -8.10 -8.60
N ILE A 89 -24.04 -7.17 -7.71
CA ILE A 89 -25.35 -6.49 -7.68
C ILE A 89 -25.24 -4.97 -7.84
N GLU A 90 -24.12 -4.37 -7.45
CA GLU A 90 -23.87 -2.95 -7.48
C GLU A 90 -22.40 -2.67 -7.88
N PRO A 91 -22.00 -1.44 -8.18
CA PRO A 91 -20.58 -1.13 -8.34
C PRO A 91 -19.78 -1.56 -7.10
N PRO A 92 -18.62 -2.18 -7.25
CA PRO A 92 -17.81 -2.61 -6.11
C PRO A 92 -17.39 -1.44 -5.24
N VAL A 93 -16.97 -1.74 -3.99
CA VAL A 93 -16.34 -0.74 -3.12
C VAL A 93 -15.07 -0.22 -3.78
N THR A 94 -14.84 1.08 -3.74
CA THR A 94 -13.64 1.74 -4.31
C THR A 94 -12.44 1.55 -3.38
N ILE A 95 -11.98 0.31 -3.27
CA ILE A 95 -10.97 -0.12 -2.28
C ILE A 95 -9.66 0.64 -2.47
N LYS A 96 -9.23 0.79 -3.73
CA LYS A 96 -7.99 1.49 -4.06
C LYS A 96 -8.05 2.98 -3.67
N ASP A 97 -9.19 3.61 -3.85
CA ASP A 97 -9.38 5.02 -3.48
C ASP A 97 -9.38 5.21 -1.96
N ILE A 98 -10.00 4.28 -1.23
CA ILE A 98 -9.95 4.25 0.24
C ILE A 98 -8.51 4.08 0.71
N GLU A 99 -7.75 3.13 0.15
CA GLU A 99 -6.34 2.90 0.46
C GLU A 99 -5.49 4.16 0.22
N CYS A 100 -5.70 4.83 -0.92
CA CYS A 100 -5.02 6.08 -1.25
C CYS A 100 -5.37 7.20 -0.28
N SER A 101 -6.64 7.35 0.07
CA SER A 101 -7.11 8.37 1.01
C SER A 101 -6.56 8.16 2.42
N ILE A 102 -6.45 6.90 2.87
CA ILE A 102 -5.83 6.57 4.16
C ILE A 102 -4.38 7.06 4.22
N ILE A 103 -3.59 6.74 3.21
CA ILE A 103 -2.16 7.10 3.24
C ILE A 103 -1.95 8.60 3.03
N ASP A 104 -2.71 9.26 2.17
CA ASP A 104 -2.60 10.70 1.96
C ASP A 104 -2.96 11.46 3.26
N LYS A 105 -4.02 11.03 3.96
CA LYS A 105 -4.34 11.57 5.28
C LYS A 105 -3.23 11.31 6.28
N ALA A 106 -2.65 10.11 6.29
CA ALA A 106 -1.55 9.78 7.19
C ALA A 106 -0.31 10.67 6.99
N TRP A 107 0.00 11.04 5.74
CA TRP A 107 1.05 12.00 5.42
C TRP A 107 0.70 13.40 5.92
N ASN A 108 -0.51 13.87 5.65
CA ASN A 108 -0.98 15.20 6.04
C ASN A 108 -1.00 15.38 7.57
N GLU A 109 -1.38 14.34 8.30
CA GLU A 109 -1.43 14.34 9.77
C GLU A 109 -0.08 14.00 10.43
N GLY A 110 0.96 13.69 9.64
CA GLY A 110 2.29 13.38 10.14
C GLY A 110 2.42 12.01 10.86
N TRP A 111 1.52 11.06 10.59
CA TRP A 111 1.60 9.72 11.18
C TRP A 111 2.68 8.84 10.55
N VAL A 112 3.08 9.18 9.33
CA VAL A 112 4.13 8.44 8.62
C VAL A 112 5.49 8.85 9.20
N THR A 113 6.01 8.02 10.09
CA THR A 113 7.28 8.25 10.76
C THR A 113 8.23 7.08 10.57
N PRO A 114 9.56 7.31 10.57
CA PRO A 114 10.53 6.21 10.54
C PRO A 114 10.34 5.27 11.73
N THR A 115 10.30 3.97 11.46
CA THR A 115 10.15 2.93 12.49
C THR A 115 11.40 2.04 12.55
N PRO A 116 12.53 2.55 13.08
CA PRO A 116 13.73 1.73 13.21
C PRO A 116 13.52 0.58 14.18
N PRO A 117 14.12 -0.59 13.94
CA PRO A 117 14.02 -1.72 14.86
C PRO A 117 14.68 -1.39 16.20
N LYS A 118 14.11 -1.88 17.29
CA LYS A 118 14.65 -1.68 18.65
C LYS A 118 16.01 -2.34 18.81
N GLU A 119 16.21 -3.49 18.20
CA GLU A 119 17.43 -4.29 18.26
C GLU A 119 17.91 -4.69 16.86
N ARG A 120 19.23 -4.73 16.68
CA ARG A 120 19.85 -5.17 15.44
C ARG A 120 20.37 -6.62 15.59
N THR A 121 20.06 -7.45 14.60
CA THR A 121 20.50 -8.87 14.59
C THR A 121 21.98 -9.04 14.23
N GLY A 122 22.65 -7.98 13.76
CA GLY A 122 24.03 -8.03 13.25
C GLY A 122 24.16 -8.67 11.85
N LYS A 123 23.11 -9.27 11.32
CA LYS A 123 23.12 -9.85 9.95
C LYS A 123 23.10 -8.74 8.91
N LYS A 124 23.99 -8.86 7.91
CA LYS A 124 24.06 -7.96 6.76
C LYS A 124 23.38 -8.63 5.56
N ILE A 125 22.45 -7.93 4.93
CA ILE A 125 21.68 -8.43 3.79
C ILE A 125 21.83 -7.44 2.63
N ALA A 126 22.15 -7.97 1.46
CA ALA A 126 22.18 -7.22 0.21
C ALA A 126 20.87 -7.45 -0.56
N VAL A 127 20.21 -6.38 -0.96
CA VAL A 127 19.06 -6.40 -1.87
C VAL A 127 19.51 -5.81 -3.20
N VAL A 128 19.35 -6.56 -4.28
CA VAL A 128 19.75 -6.13 -5.62
C VAL A 128 18.52 -5.60 -6.36
N GLY A 129 18.54 -4.31 -6.67
CA GLY A 129 17.44 -3.58 -7.30
C GLY A 129 16.56 -2.83 -6.30
N SER A 130 16.24 -1.58 -6.65
CA SER A 130 15.40 -0.67 -5.85
C SER A 130 13.98 -0.50 -6.42
N GLY A 131 13.50 -1.43 -7.25
CA GLY A 131 12.10 -1.45 -7.65
C GLY A 131 11.17 -1.73 -6.47
N PRO A 132 9.83 -1.67 -6.65
CA PRO A 132 8.86 -1.85 -5.56
C PRO A 132 9.09 -3.10 -4.72
N ALA A 133 9.42 -4.23 -5.37
CA ALA A 133 9.68 -5.50 -4.69
C ALA A 133 10.95 -5.43 -3.82
N GLY A 134 12.03 -4.85 -4.35
CA GLY A 134 13.29 -4.68 -3.62
C GLY A 134 13.14 -3.73 -2.43
N LEU A 135 12.44 -2.61 -2.62
CA LEU A 135 12.15 -1.67 -1.55
C LEU A 135 11.28 -2.29 -0.45
N ALA A 136 10.23 -3.05 -0.82
CA ALA A 136 9.37 -3.73 0.15
C ALA A 136 10.13 -4.79 0.94
N ALA A 137 10.96 -5.59 0.26
CA ALA A 137 11.82 -6.58 0.93
C ALA A 137 12.81 -5.90 1.89
N ALA A 138 13.43 -4.82 1.46
CA ALA A 138 14.37 -4.06 2.29
C ALA A 138 13.71 -3.46 3.53
N ASP A 139 12.51 -2.88 3.39
CA ASP A 139 11.74 -2.34 4.50
C ASP A 139 11.41 -3.44 5.54
N GLN A 140 10.90 -4.59 5.09
CA GLN A 140 10.56 -5.70 5.97
C GLN A 140 11.80 -6.28 6.66
N LEU A 141 12.89 -6.48 5.94
CA LEU A 141 14.15 -6.99 6.49
C LEU A 141 14.76 -6.00 7.49
N ASN A 142 14.66 -4.69 7.21
CA ASN A 142 15.10 -3.66 8.15
C ASN A 142 14.24 -3.65 9.43
N LYS A 143 12.91 -3.74 9.31
CA LYS A 143 12.00 -3.85 10.46
C LYS A 143 12.28 -5.10 11.28
N ALA A 144 12.70 -6.20 10.63
CA ALA A 144 13.15 -7.43 11.31
C ALA A 144 14.51 -7.28 12.00
N GLY A 145 15.17 -6.14 11.94
CA GLY A 145 16.41 -5.85 12.65
C GLY A 145 17.68 -6.11 11.86
N HIS A 146 17.61 -6.48 10.59
CA HIS A 146 18.80 -6.72 9.78
C HIS A 146 19.44 -5.42 9.28
N LEU A 147 20.73 -5.46 8.98
CA LEU A 147 21.44 -4.38 8.30
C LEU A 147 21.30 -4.59 6.79
N VAL A 148 20.45 -3.79 6.16
CA VAL A 148 20.11 -3.94 4.74
C VAL A 148 20.85 -2.91 3.91
N THR A 149 21.44 -3.35 2.80
CA THR A 149 22.04 -2.50 1.77
C THR A 149 21.36 -2.78 0.45
N ILE A 150 20.83 -1.74 -0.20
CA ILE A 150 20.22 -1.85 -1.53
C ILE A 150 21.26 -1.45 -2.58
N TYR A 151 21.42 -2.29 -3.59
CA TYR A 151 22.29 -2.03 -4.75
C TYR A 151 21.40 -1.73 -5.96
N GLU A 152 21.49 -0.51 -6.47
CA GLU A 152 20.77 -0.08 -7.67
C GLU A 152 21.75 0.25 -8.79
N ARG A 153 21.46 -0.21 -10.01
CA ARG A 153 22.30 0.06 -11.19
C ARG A 153 21.98 1.38 -11.87
N ALA A 154 20.74 1.88 -11.68
CA ALA A 154 20.31 3.15 -12.23
C ALA A 154 20.81 4.32 -11.38
N ASP A 155 20.73 5.53 -11.91
CA ASP A 155 21.11 6.76 -11.23
C ASP A 155 20.14 7.18 -10.13
N ARG A 156 18.93 6.60 -10.11
CA ARG A 156 17.89 6.87 -9.11
C ARG A 156 17.19 5.59 -8.68
N PRO A 157 16.81 5.48 -7.41
CA PRO A 157 16.02 4.36 -6.93
C PRO A 157 14.56 4.43 -7.43
N GLY A 158 13.80 3.34 -7.25
CA GLY A 158 12.38 3.24 -7.60
C GLY A 158 12.08 2.33 -8.79
N GLY A 159 13.06 1.97 -9.61
CA GLY A 159 12.86 1.07 -10.75
C GLY A 159 11.77 1.57 -11.69
N LEU A 160 10.76 0.75 -12.00
CA LEU A 160 9.65 1.14 -12.88
C LEU A 160 8.77 2.25 -12.31
N LEU A 161 8.73 2.47 -11.01
CA LEU A 161 8.05 3.63 -10.44
C LEU A 161 8.67 4.93 -10.97
N MET A 162 10.01 4.96 -11.08
CA MET A 162 10.76 6.11 -11.56
C MET A 162 10.80 6.21 -13.10
N TYR A 163 10.99 5.08 -13.80
CA TYR A 163 11.32 5.07 -15.20
C TYR A 163 10.23 4.51 -16.13
N GLY A 164 9.17 3.90 -15.59
CA GLY A 164 8.19 3.18 -16.38
C GLY A 164 6.74 3.63 -16.24
N ILE A 165 6.39 4.40 -15.22
CA ILE A 165 5.01 4.84 -14.99
C ILE A 165 4.82 6.25 -15.54
N PRO A 166 3.77 6.50 -16.36
CA PRO A 166 3.47 7.85 -16.84
C PRO A 166 3.14 8.82 -15.70
N ASN A 167 3.62 10.07 -15.80
CA ASN A 167 3.40 11.12 -14.78
C ASN A 167 1.91 11.37 -14.49
N MET A 168 1.01 11.12 -15.44
CA MET A 168 -0.43 11.23 -15.22
C MET A 168 -0.99 10.23 -14.19
N LYS A 169 -0.27 9.14 -13.92
CA LYS A 169 -0.67 8.13 -12.94
C LYS A 169 0.08 8.26 -11.63
N LEU A 170 1.33 8.67 -11.68
CA LEU A 170 2.20 8.82 -10.52
C LEU A 170 3.13 10.02 -10.74
N GLU A 171 2.99 11.04 -9.93
CA GLU A 171 3.93 12.17 -9.93
C GLU A 171 5.27 11.73 -9.31
N LEU A 172 6.36 12.04 -9.97
CA LEU A 172 7.71 11.69 -9.52
C LEU A 172 8.08 12.29 -8.17
N SER A 173 7.43 13.39 -7.78
CA SER A 173 7.60 14.00 -6.45
C SER A 173 7.27 13.04 -5.30
N LEU A 174 6.29 12.14 -5.48
CA LEU A 174 5.92 11.16 -4.46
C LEU A 174 7.06 10.17 -4.14
N ILE A 175 7.86 9.81 -5.14
CA ILE A 175 9.00 8.91 -4.95
C ILE A 175 10.04 9.60 -4.06
N HIS A 176 10.29 10.89 -4.27
CA HIS A 176 11.25 11.66 -3.48
C HIS A 176 10.78 11.97 -2.05
N ILE A 177 9.47 11.96 -1.80
CA ILE A 177 8.92 12.19 -0.46
C ILE A 177 8.98 10.91 0.38
N SER A 178 8.62 9.77 -0.19
CA SER A 178 8.55 8.52 0.56
C SER A 178 9.91 7.89 0.86
N GLU A 179 10.92 8.12 0.03
CA GLU A 179 12.27 7.55 0.24
C GLU A 179 13.05 8.21 1.39
N PRO A 180 13.12 9.55 1.54
CA PRO A 180 13.84 10.19 2.63
C PRO A 180 13.23 9.96 4.02
N THR A 181 11.93 9.73 4.09
CA THR A 181 11.22 9.47 5.35
C THR A 181 11.34 8.03 5.82
N ARG A 182 11.91 7.14 4.99
CA ARG A 182 12.26 5.76 5.35
C ARG A 182 13.79 5.55 5.35
N PRO A 183 14.56 6.34 6.12
CA PRO A 183 16.01 6.52 5.96
C PRO A 183 16.86 5.31 6.30
N ASN A 184 16.29 4.18 6.69
CA ASN A 184 17.04 3.01 7.12
C ASN A 184 17.16 1.92 6.04
N CYS A 185 16.81 2.23 4.79
CA CYS A 185 16.86 1.30 3.67
C CYS A 185 17.90 1.65 2.60
N ILE A 186 18.85 2.55 2.89
CA ILE A 186 19.94 2.90 1.96
C ILE A 186 21.26 2.28 2.42
#